data_dbff37b06daa82e7cb1292cf553e8073
#
_entry.id   dbff37b06daa82e7cb1292cf553e8073
#
_cell.length_a   1.000
_cell.length_b   1.000
_cell.length_c   1.000
_cell.angle_alpha   90.00
_cell.angle_beta   90.00
_cell.angle_gamma   90.00
#
_symmetry.space_group_name_H-M   'P 1'
#
loop_
_entity.id
_entity.type
_entity.pdbx_description
1 polymer ?
#
loop_
_entity_poly.entity_id
_entity_poly.type
_entity_poly.pdbx_seq_one_letter_code
_entity_poly.pdbx_strand_id
1 'polypeptide(L)'
;MEIATIKQRQQATWAAGDYSHVGTRLLPTAETLCEAVDLRADEQVLDVACGNGNAALAAARRFCHVIGVDFVPALLDRARQRANAEGLDVTFQEADAEALPFADASFDVVLSTCGAMFAPDQEQTARELLRVCRPGGRIGMVNWTPDSYVGELFRTIGRYLPPAPGLQPPVLWGSPDRLRELFGPEATISAPRRDFRWRFPSAEHQVEFFTTFYGPTNRAVATLGADRAAELKAEMLDVVRRFNVSGDNTLLLRMDYLEAIIHKPATQ
;
A
#
# COMPACT_ATOMS: atom_id res chain seq x y z
N MET A 1 -17.74 7.43 15.10
CA MET A 1 -16.72 6.53 15.72
C MET A 1 -15.44 7.34 15.77
N GLU A 2 -14.76 7.36 16.91
CA GLU A 2 -13.52 8.11 17.05
C GLU A 2 -12.41 7.52 16.18
N ILE A 3 -11.56 8.37 15.62
CA ILE A 3 -10.49 7.97 14.69
C ILE A 3 -9.52 6.95 15.29
N ALA A 4 -9.26 7.05 16.60
CA ALA A 4 -8.45 6.07 17.33
C ALA A 4 -9.04 4.65 17.29
N THR A 5 -10.36 4.52 17.44
CA THR A 5 -11.05 3.22 17.33
C THR A 5 -10.97 2.66 15.91
N ILE A 6 -11.02 3.53 14.89
CA ILE A 6 -10.87 3.11 13.50
C ILE A 6 -9.46 2.56 13.25
N LYS A 7 -8.43 3.27 13.73
CA LYS A 7 -7.02 2.84 13.62
C LYS A 7 -6.76 1.50 14.30
N GLN A 8 -7.28 1.29 15.50
CA GLN A 8 -7.16 0.00 16.19
C GLN A 8 -7.79 -1.16 15.41
N ARG A 9 -8.96 -0.93 14.81
CA ARG A 9 -9.63 -1.94 13.96
C ARG A 9 -8.85 -2.20 12.69
N GLN A 10 -8.28 -1.18 12.06
CA GLN A 10 -7.43 -1.33 10.89
C GLN A 10 -6.14 -2.08 11.23
N GLN A 11 -5.46 -1.75 12.33
CA GLN A 11 -4.29 -2.48 12.80
C GLN A 11 -4.61 -3.97 13.00
N ALA A 12 -5.71 -4.29 13.69
CA ALA A 12 -6.15 -5.67 13.85
C ALA A 12 -6.52 -6.36 12.52
N THR A 13 -7.02 -5.61 11.55
CA THR A 13 -7.33 -6.12 10.20
C THR A 13 -6.04 -6.45 9.44
N TRP A 14 -5.05 -5.56 9.44
CA TRP A 14 -3.79 -5.79 8.77
C TRP A 14 -2.88 -6.81 9.47
N ALA A 15 -3.06 -6.99 10.78
CA ALA A 15 -2.41 -8.07 11.53
C ALA A 15 -3.07 -9.44 11.31
N ALA A 16 -4.28 -9.51 10.72
CA ALA A 16 -4.95 -10.75 10.41
C ALA A 16 -4.35 -11.44 9.16
N GLY A 17 -4.34 -12.76 9.16
CA GLY A 17 -3.67 -13.52 8.11
C GLY A 17 -2.15 -13.42 8.20
N ASP A 18 -1.48 -13.37 7.07
CA ASP A 18 -0.04 -13.07 6.97
C ASP A 18 0.21 -12.29 5.65
N TYR A 19 0.15 -10.96 5.74
CA TYR A 19 0.34 -10.10 4.57
C TYR A 19 1.69 -10.31 3.86
N SER A 20 2.69 -10.88 4.52
CA SER A 20 4.00 -11.13 3.89
C SER A 20 3.89 -12.02 2.64
N HIS A 21 2.93 -12.95 2.63
CA HIS A 21 2.63 -13.78 1.45
C HIS A 21 2.08 -12.96 0.27
N VAL A 22 1.30 -11.93 0.56
CA VAL A 22 0.76 -10.99 -0.44
C VAL A 22 1.85 -10.01 -0.86
N GLY A 23 2.50 -9.37 0.11
CA GLY A 23 3.50 -8.33 -0.10
C GLY A 23 4.69 -8.79 -0.93
N THR A 24 5.25 -9.98 -0.67
CA THR A 24 6.39 -10.50 -1.45
C THR A 24 6.09 -10.66 -2.94
N ARG A 25 4.82 -10.87 -3.30
CA ARG A 25 4.41 -10.95 -4.71
C ARG A 25 4.24 -9.58 -5.37
N LEU A 26 4.19 -8.52 -4.59
CA LEU A 26 4.15 -7.12 -5.06
C LEU A 26 5.53 -6.47 -5.15
N LEU A 27 6.59 -7.20 -4.84
CA LEU A 27 7.97 -6.71 -4.89
C LEU A 27 8.32 -5.95 -6.19
N PRO A 28 7.89 -6.39 -7.40
CA PRO A 28 8.20 -5.65 -8.63
C PRO A 28 7.69 -4.21 -8.64
N THR A 29 6.56 -3.91 -7.97
CA THR A 29 6.02 -2.54 -7.93
C THR A 29 6.91 -1.61 -7.11
N ALA A 30 7.53 -2.12 -6.04
CA ALA A 30 8.47 -1.36 -5.22
C ALA A 30 9.79 -1.09 -5.97
N GLU A 31 10.33 -2.09 -6.67
CA GLU A 31 11.52 -1.92 -7.49
C GLU A 31 11.30 -0.88 -8.59
N THR A 32 10.17 -0.98 -9.32
CA THR A 32 9.81 -0.03 -10.36
C THR A 32 9.67 1.39 -9.80
N LEU A 33 9.05 1.55 -8.62
CA LEU A 33 8.92 2.85 -7.98
C LEU A 33 10.29 3.43 -7.61
N CYS A 34 11.20 2.63 -7.07
CA CYS A 34 12.55 3.08 -6.73
C CYS A 34 13.33 3.57 -7.95
N GLU A 35 13.16 2.93 -9.11
CA GLU A 35 13.70 3.43 -10.38
C GLU A 35 13.02 4.73 -10.82
N ALA A 36 11.69 4.79 -10.74
CA ALA A 36 10.92 5.94 -11.20
C ALA A 36 11.20 7.22 -10.38
N VAL A 37 11.45 7.10 -9.07
CA VAL A 37 11.88 8.23 -8.23
C VAL A 37 13.37 8.53 -8.38
N ASP A 38 14.12 7.75 -9.16
CA ASP A 38 15.56 7.93 -9.41
C ASP A 38 16.37 8.00 -8.09
N LEU A 39 16.27 6.96 -7.26
CA LEU A 39 17.01 6.88 -6.00
C LEU A 39 18.51 6.94 -6.24
N ARG A 40 19.20 7.71 -5.40
CA ARG A 40 20.67 7.87 -5.40
C ARG A 40 21.26 7.31 -4.11
N ALA A 41 22.47 6.77 -4.21
CA ALA A 41 23.22 6.37 -3.01
C ALA A 41 23.32 7.52 -2.02
N ASP A 42 23.38 7.18 -0.74
CA ASP A 42 23.49 8.11 0.41
C ASP A 42 22.25 9.00 0.66
N GLU A 43 21.15 8.87 -0.13
CA GLU A 43 19.91 9.58 0.18
C GLU A 43 19.25 9.04 1.45
N GLN A 44 18.65 9.95 2.24
CA GLN A 44 17.81 9.64 3.39
C GLN A 44 16.41 9.27 2.90
N VAL A 45 16.00 8.01 3.05
CA VAL A 45 14.74 7.49 2.52
C VAL A 45 13.85 7.02 3.67
N LEU A 46 12.58 7.46 3.64
CA LEU A 46 11.53 6.95 4.52
C LEU A 46 10.54 6.11 3.71
N ASP A 47 10.28 4.87 4.12
CA ASP A 47 9.21 4.03 3.57
C ASP A 47 8.04 4.00 4.56
N VAL A 48 6.92 4.64 4.22
CA VAL A 48 5.74 4.84 5.09
C VAL A 48 4.69 3.77 4.82
N ALA A 49 4.21 3.14 5.90
CA ALA A 49 3.37 1.94 5.87
C ALA A 49 4.07 0.84 5.04
N CYS A 50 5.31 0.56 5.42
CA CYS A 50 6.26 -0.26 4.67
C CYS A 50 5.89 -1.75 4.64
N GLY A 51 4.95 -2.19 5.48
CA GLY A 51 4.56 -3.58 5.59
C GLY A 51 5.76 -4.49 5.87
N ASN A 52 5.95 -5.49 5.02
CA ASN A 52 7.09 -6.41 5.09
C ASN A 52 8.36 -5.87 4.37
N GLY A 53 8.44 -4.55 4.10
CA GLY A 53 9.66 -3.85 3.72
C GLY A 53 10.02 -3.85 2.24
N ASN A 54 9.08 -3.98 1.31
CA ASN A 54 9.41 -4.07 -0.12
C ASN A 54 10.18 -2.86 -0.64
N ALA A 55 9.68 -1.64 -0.43
CA ALA A 55 10.35 -0.43 -0.91
C ALA A 55 11.58 -0.07 -0.06
N ALA A 56 11.52 -0.30 1.25
CA ALA A 56 12.67 -0.11 2.13
C ALA A 56 13.87 -0.96 1.70
N LEU A 57 13.66 -2.25 1.42
CA LEU A 57 14.74 -3.14 0.97
C LEU A 57 15.22 -2.78 -0.44
N ALA A 58 14.31 -2.38 -1.34
CA ALA A 58 14.68 -1.91 -2.67
C ALA A 58 15.55 -0.66 -2.63
N ALA A 59 15.25 0.29 -1.73
CA ALA A 59 16.05 1.49 -1.51
C ALA A 59 17.42 1.15 -0.88
N ALA A 60 17.45 0.24 0.09
CA ALA A 60 18.70 -0.18 0.73
C ALA A 60 19.65 -0.88 -0.25
N ARG A 61 19.13 -1.66 -1.21
CA ARG A 61 19.95 -2.24 -2.31
C ARG A 61 20.57 -1.17 -3.22
N ARG A 62 20.06 0.06 -3.19
CA ARG A 62 20.60 1.23 -3.91
C ARG A 62 21.51 2.10 -3.04
N PHE A 63 21.93 1.54 -1.90
CA PHE A 63 22.81 2.18 -0.92
C PHE A 63 22.23 3.47 -0.30
N CYS A 64 20.90 3.57 -0.18
CA CYS A 64 20.25 4.62 0.56
C CYS A 64 20.31 4.34 2.07
N HIS A 65 20.23 5.39 2.89
CA HIS A 65 19.99 5.29 4.33
C HIS A 65 18.49 5.20 4.58
N VAL A 66 18.00 4.04 5.01
CA VAL A 66 16.58 3.74 4.97
C VAL A 66 15.97 3.54 6.35
N ILE A 67 14.85 4.22 6.59
CA ILE A 67 13.94 3.94 7.70
C ILE A 67 12.60 3.47 7.13
N GLY A 68 12.13 2.30 7.56
CA GLY A 68 10.78 1.80 7.26
C GLY A 68 9.88 1.94 8.47
N VAL A 69 8.66 2.46 8.28
CA VAL A 69 7.68 2.58 9.36
C VAL A 69 6.37 1.90 8.99
N ASP A 70 5.78 1.22 9.97
CA ASP A 70 4.45 0.62 9.86
C ASP A 70 3.81 0.60 11.26
N PHE A 71 2.48 0.58 11.33
CA PHE A 71 1.79 0.50 12.62
C PHE A 71 1.47 -0.93 13.05
N VAL A 72 1.86 -1.94 12.25
CA VAL A 72 1.66 -3.38 12.54
C VAL A 72 3.00 -4.03 12.89
N PRO A 73 3.30 -4.29 14.17
CA PRO A 73 4.60 -4.83 14.61
C PRO A 73 4.99 -6.14 13.91
N ALA A 74 4.03 -7.04 13.70
CA ALA A 74 4.29 -8.33 13.05
C ALA A 74 4.81 -8.19 11.61
N LEU A 75 4.41 -7.14 10.88
CA LEU A 75 4.92 -6.85 9.54
C LEU A 75 6.35 -6.32 9.61
N LEU A 76 6.66 -5.48 10.59
CA LEU A 76 8.03 -4.98 10.82
C LEU A 76 8.99 -6.12 11.18
N ASP A 77 8.52 -7.11 11.95
CA ASP A 77 9.34 -8.30 12.24
C ASP A 77 9.66 -9.09 10.97
N ARG A 78 8.71 -9.23 10.06
CA ARG A 78 8.95 -9.82 8.73
C ARG A 78 9.93 -8.98 7.90
N ALA A 79 9.81 -7.66 7.93
CA ALA A 79 10.73 -6.76 7.24
C ALA A 79 12.16 -6.90 7.77
N ARG A 80 12.36 -6.95 9.11
CA ARG A 80 13.67 -7.19 9.75
C ARG A 80 14.27 -8.54 9.35
N GLN A 81 13.47 -9.61 9.34
CA GLN A 81 13.92 -10.95 8.92
C GLN A 81 14.44 -10.92 7.47
N ARG A 82 13.74 -10.22 6.58
CA ARG A 82 14.13 -10.08 5.17
C ARG A 82 15.40 -9.25 5.02
N ALA A 83 15.50 -8.11 5.70
CA ALA A 83 16.71 -7.29 5.69
C ALA A 83 17.94 -8.08 6.16
N ASN A 84 17.81 -8.82 7.27
CA ASN A 84 18.86 -9.66 7.79
C ASN A 84 19.26 -10.78 6.79
N ALA A 85 18.30 -11.42 6.14
CA ALA A 85 18.57 -12.46 5.15
C ALA A 85 19.32 -11.96 3.91
N GLU A 86 19.14 -10.68 3.55
CA GLU A 86 19.83 -10.03 2.45
C GLU A 86 21.08 -9.25 2.88
N GLY A 87 21.40 -9.19 4.18
CA GLY A 87 22.53 -8.42 4.71
C GLY A 87 22.36 -6.91 4.52
N LEU A 88 21.14 -6.40 4.50
CA LEU A 88 20.82 -4.99 4.31
C LEU A 88 20.66 -4.28 5.65
N ASP A 89 21.23 -3.06 5.76
CA ASP A 89 21.06 -2.19 6.93
C ASP A 89 19.83 -1.30 6.72
N VAL A 90 18.75 -1.63 7.41
CA VAL A 90 17.47 -0.87 7.38
C VAL A 90 16.93 -0.79 8.79
N THR A 91 16.61 0.42 9.23
CA THR A 91 15.93 0.64 10.50
C THR A 91 14.42 0.49 10.31
N PHE A 92 13.78 -0.37 11.13
CA PHE A 92 12.32 -0.52 11.13
C PHE A 92 11.74 -0.14 12.49
N GLN A 93 10.75 0.76 12.49
CA GLN A 93 10.09 1.21 13.73
C GLN A 93 8.58 1.33 13.57
N GLU A 94 7.86 1.16 14.69
CA GLU A 94 6.41 1.36 14.70
C GLU A 94 6.09 2.86 14.63
N ALA A 95 5.21 3.25 13.70
CA ALA A 95 4.69 4.61 13.60
C ALA A 95 3.35 4.65 12.87
N ASP A 96 2.60 5.71 13.16
CA ASP A 96 1.36 6.08 12.48
C ASP A 96 1.67 7.02 11.31
N ALA A 97 1.19 6.69 10.12
CA ALA A 97 1.37 7.52 8.91
C ALA A 97 0.74 8.93 9.03
N GLU A 98 -0.22 9.10 9.95
CA GLU A 98 -0.86 10.38 10.25
C GLU A 98 -0.13 11.20 11.34
N ALA A 99 0.91 10.64 11.96
CA ALA A 99 1.70 11.28 13.01
C ALA A 99 3.13 10.71 13.01
N LEU A 100 3.91 11.04 11.99
CA LEU A 100 5.27 10.52 11.80
C LEU A 100 6.24 11.10 12.84
N PRO A 101 7.01 10.27 13.57
CA PRO A 101 7.87 10.71 14.67
C PRO A 101 9.21 11.27 14.18
N PHE A 102 9.19 12.10 13.14
CA PHE A 102 10.37 12.70 12.54
C PHE A 102 10.22 14.22 12.47
N ALA A 103 11.35 14.93 12.51
CA ALA A 103 11.37 16.36 12.29
C ALA A 103 10.96 16.72 10.84
N ASP A 104 10.57 17.97 10.63
CA ASP A 104 10.30 18.49 9.30
C ASP A 104 11.55 18.38 8.41
N ALA A 105 11.33 18.12 7.12
CA ALA A 105 12.39 18.13 6.11
C ALA A 105 13.55 17.15 6.39
N SER A 106 13.26 15.99 7.00
CA SER A 106 14.26 14.98 7.41
C SER A 106 14.70 14.04 6.29
N PHE A 107 13.91 13.92 5.21
CA PHE A 107 14.15 12.92 4.17
C PHE A 107 14.26 13.52 2.79
N ASP A 108 15.18 12.98 2.00
CA ASP A 108 15.35 13.29 0.57
C ASP A 108 14.19 12.72 -0.22
N VAL A 109 13.80 11.49 0.12
CA VAL A 109 12.73 10.73 -0.53
C VAL A 109 11.82 10.09 0.49
N VAL A 110 10.51 10.18 0.24
CA VAL A 110 9.49 9.46 1.01
C VAL A 110 8.79 8.48 0.09
N LEU A 111 8.74 7.21 0.46
CA LEU A 111 8.11 6.16 -0.34
C LEU A 111 6.85 5.62 0.37
N SER A 112 5.90 5.14 -0.41
CA SER A 112 4.80 4.30 0.10
C SER A 112 4.23 3.41 -1.01
N THR A 113 4.36 2.10 -0.87
CA THR A 113 3.83 1.14 -1.84
C THR A 113 2.56 0.48 -1.31
N CYS A 114 1.40 0.91 -1.81
CA CYS A 114 0.08 0.38 -1.42
C CYS A 114 -0.15 0.39 0.11
N GLY A 115 0.45 1.33 0.82
CA GLY A 115 0.42 1.40 2.28
C GLY A 115 -0.31 2.64 2.80
N ALA A 116 0.26 3.84 2.67
CA ALA A 116 -0.29 5.10 3.18
C ALA A 116 -1.72 5.41 2.69
N MET A 117 -2.10 4.90 1.52
CA MET A 117 -3.46 5.03 0.99
C MET A 117 -4.55 4.45 1.91
N PHE A 118 -4.20 3.57 2.85
CA PHE A 118 -5.14 2.95 3.78
C PHE A 118 -5.29 3.71 5.10
N ALA A 119 -4.51 4.76 5.33
CA ALA A 119 -4.68 5.61 6.51
C ALA A 119 -6.05 6.30 6.47
N PRO A 120 -6.77 6.36 7.60
CA PRO A 120 -8.15 6.88 7.63
C PRO A 120 -8.26 8.38 7.33
N ASP A 121 -7.32 9.19 7.76
CA ASP A 121 -7.25 10.63 7.45
C ASP A 121 -6.27 10.87 6.30
N GLN A 122 -6.80 10.87 5.08
CA GLN A 122 -6.00 11.03 3.86
C GLN A 122 -5.28 12.39 3.81
N GLU A 123 -5.96 13.46 4.23
CA GLU A 123 -5.41 14.81 4.26
C GLU A 123 -4.27 14.92 5.28
N GLN A 124 -4.44 14.36 6.47
CA GLN A 124 -3.39 14.36 7.49
C GLN A 124 -2.19 13.53 7.04
N THR A 125 -2.46 12.36 6.43
CA THR A 125 -1.40 11.51 5.87
C THR A 125 -0.58 12.28 4.83
N ALA A 126 -1.23 12.93 3.87
CA ALA A 126 -0.53 13.71 2.84
C ALA A 126 0.29 14.87 3.45
N ARG A 127 -0.27 15.57 4.47
CA ARG A 127 0.47 16.61 5.20
C ARG A 127 1.74 16.07 5.86
N GLU A 128 1.66 14.90 6.49
CA GLU A 128 2.81 14.28 7.13
C GLU A 128 3.89 13.85 6.12
N LEU A 129 3.49 13.23 4.99
CA LEU A 129 4.42 12.90 3.91
C LEU A 129 5.15 14.14 3.38
N LEU A 130 4.40 15.24 3.16
CA LEU A 130 4.99 16.52 2.75
C LEU A 130 5.87 17.13 3.84
N ARG A 131 5.46 17.06 5.10
CA ARG A 131 6.20 17.68 6.22
C ARG A 131 7.58 17.07 6.36
N VAL A 132 7.66 15.74 6.37
CA VAL A 132 8.94 15.04 6.57
C VAL A 132 9.83 15.03 5.34
N CYS A 133 9.28 15.19 4.15
CA CYS A 133 10.04 15.39 2.91
C CYS A 133 10.66 16.77 2.87
N ARG A 134 11.96 16.89 2.58
CA ARG A 134 12.67 18.17 2.47
C ARG A 134 12.17 18.99 1.26
N PRO A 135 12.33 20.33 1.28
CA PRO A 135 12.20 21.14 0.09
C PRO A 135 13.12 20.63 -1.04
N GLY A 136 12.60 20.55 -2.26
CA GLY A 136 13.29 19.94 -3.39
C GLY A 136 13.39 18.41 -3.35
N GLY A 137 12.86 17.77 -2.31
CA GLY A 137 12.74 16.34 -2.21
C GLY A 137 11.53 15.80 -3.01
N ARG A 138 11.35 14.48 -2.96
CA ARG A 138 10.28 13.82 -3.71
C ARG A 138 9.58 12.72 -2.92
N ILE A 139 8.31 12.53 -3.21
CA ILE A 139 7.48 11.47 -2.63
C ILE A 139 7.10 10.52 -3.75
N GLY A 140 7.40 9.23 -3.61
CA GLY A 140 7.05 8.17 -4.54
C GLY A 140 5.96 7.27 -3.98
N MET A 141 4.90 7.05 -4.75
CA MET A 141 3.78 6.22 -4.29
C MET A 141 3.30 5.24 -5.35
N VAL A 142 2.90 4.06 -4.91
CA VAL A 142 2.10 3.10 -5.69
C VAL A 142 0.72 3.04 -5.08
N ASN A 143 -0.30 3.43 -5.84
CA ASN A 143 -1.68 3.48 -5.37
C ASN A 143 -2.61 2.75 -6.35
N TRP A 144 -3.42 1.79 -5.85
CA TRP A 144 -4.41 1.10 -6.67
C TRP A 144 -5.47 2.06 -7.19
N THR A 145 -5.83 1.94 -8.46
CA THR A 145 -6.86 2.79 -9.07
C THR A 145 -8.28 2.34 -8.69
N PRO A 146 -9.27 3.25 -8.65
CA PRO A 146 -10.65 2.92 -8.29
C PRO A 146 -11.31 1.89 -9.20
N ASP A 147 -10.92 1.85 -10.47
CA ASP A 147 -11.45 0.96 -11.51
C ASP A 147 -10.64 -0.34 -11.69
N SER A 148 -9.59 -0.55 -10.85
CA SER A 148 -8.80 -1.78 -10.85
C SER A 148 -9.53 -2.95 -10.18
N TYR A 149 -8.94 -4.15 -10.32
CA TYR A 149 -9.35 -5.34 -9.55
C TYR A 149 -9.45 -5.04 -8.04
N VAL A 150 -8.48 -4.33 -7.48
CA VAL A 150 -8.46 -4.01 -6.04
C VAL A 150 -9.60 -3.07 -5.66
N GLY A 151 -9.92 -2.08 -6.51
CA GLY A 151 -11.07 -1.20 -6.31
C GLY A 151 -12.39 -1.97 -6.29
N GLU A 152 -12.56 -2.91 -7.22
CA GLU A 152 -13.76 -3.76 -7.27
C GLU A 152 -13.84 -4.72 -6.10
N LEU A 153 -12.71 -5.29 -5.68
CA LEU A 153 -12.63 -6.14 -4.48
C LEU A 153 -13.09 -5.38 -3.23
N PHE A 154 -12.62 -4.13 -3.02
CA PHE A 154 -13.06 -3.34 -1.87
C PHE A 154 -14.53 -2.95 -1.95
N ARG A 155 -15.06 -2.64 -3.12
CA ARG A 155 -16.51 -2.43 -3.29
C ARG A 155 -17.29 -3.68 -2.93
N THR A 156 -16.82 -4.85 -3.34
CA THR A 156 -17.47 -6.15 -3.04
C THR A 156 -17.46 -6.40 -1.53
N ILE A 157 -16.32 -6.28 -0.86
CA ILE A 157 -16.22 -6.45 0.60
C ILE A 157 -17.11 -5.42 1.32
N GLY A 158 -17.13 -4.18 0.86
CA GLY A 158 -17.91 -3.08 1.44
C GLY A 158 -19.43 -3.30 1.43
N ARG A 159 -19.96 -4.12 0.53
CA ARG A 159 -21.38 -4.53 0.54
C ARG A 159 -21.72 -5.43 1.72
N TYR A 160 -20.78 -6.22 2.19
CA TYR A 160 -20.93 -7.13 3.32
C TYR A 160 -20.54 -6.49 4.65
N LEU A 161 -19.47 -5.70 4.63
CA LEU A 161 -18.92 -4.98 5.79
C LEU A 161 -18.69 -3.51 5.40
N PRO A 162 -19.72 -2.68 5.50
CA PRO A 162 -19.59 -1.24 5.18
C PRO A 162 -18.49 -0.57 6.01
N PRO A 163 -17.69 0.30 5.39
CA PRO A 163 -16.70 1.08 6.12
C PRO A 163 -17.37 2.01 7.13
N ALA A 164 -16.61 2.50 8.10
CA ALA A 164 -17.13 3.49 9.04
C ALA A 164 -17.59 4.76 8.29
N PRO A 165 -18.71 5.37 8.71
CA PRO A 165 -19.20 6.60 8.08
C PRO A 165 -18.13 7.71 8.07
N GLY A 166 -18.00 8.40 6.94
CA GLY A 166 -17.05 9.50 6.77
C GLY A 166 -15.66 9.09 6.29
N LEU A 167 -15.32 7.80 6.25
CA LEU A 167 -14.07 7.35 5.67
C LEU A 167 -14.10 7.45 4.14
N GLN A 168 -13.05 8.04 3.60
CA GLN A 168 -12.83 8.07 2.15
C GLN A 168 -12.27 6.72 1.68
N PRO A 169 -12.72 6.21 0.50
CA PRO A 169 -12.18 4.99 -0.07
C PRO A 169 -10.66 5.09 -0.31
N PRO A 170 -9.86 4.11 0.14
CA PRO A 170 -8.39 4.11 -0.06
C PRO A 170 -7.99 4.28 -1.53
N VAL A 171 -8.72 3.68 -2.45
CA VAL A 171 -8.43 3.71 -3.89
C VAL A 171 -8.57 5.10 -4.53
N LEU A 172 -9.09 6.10 -3.83
CA LEU A 172 -9.07 7.49 -4.31
C LEU A 172 -7.66 8.03 -4.50
N TRP A 173 -6.67 7.56 -3.72
CA TRP A 173 -5.26 7.88 -3.95
C TRP A 173 -4.75 7.41 -5.32
N GLY A 174 -5.44 6.47 -5.97
CA GLY A 174 -5.22 6.04 -7.36
C GLY A 174 -5.92 6.93 -8.40
N SER A 175 -6.29 8.16 -8.04
CA SER A 175 -6.84 9.19 -8.95
C SER A 175 -5.91 10.39 -9.02
N PRO A 176 -5.52 10.85 -10.24
CA PRO A 176 -4.69 12.04 -10.39
C PRO A 176 -5.30 13.31 -9.77
N ASP A 177 -6.63 13.43 -9.84
CA ASP A 177 -7.32 14.60 -9.26
C ASP A 177 -7.23 14.60 -7.74
N ARG A 178 -7.42 13.42 -7.10
CA ARG A 178 -7.24 13.30 -5.65
C ARG A 178 -5.82 13.61 -5.21
N LEU A 179 -4.81 13.19 -5.96
CA LEU A 179 -3.42 13.53 -5.64
C LEU A 179 -3.19 15.06 -5.70
N ARG A 180 -3.78 15.77 -6.69
CA ARG A 180 -3.69 17.23 -6.75
C ARG A 180 -4.37 17.91 -5.56
N GLU A 181 -5.53 17.40 -5.12
CA GLU A 181 -6.20 17.88 -3.90
C GLU A 181 -5.33 17.70 -2.66
N LEU A 182 -4.73 16.51 -2.49
CA LEU A 182 -3.96 16.14 -1.31
C LEU A 182 -2.62 16.87 -1.21
N PHE A 183 -1.88 17.00 -2.31
CA PHE A 183 -0.53 17.57 -2.32
C PHE A 183 -0.48 19.05 -2.71
N GLY A 184 -1.60 19.60 -3.16
CA GLY A 184 -1.75 21.02 -3.47
C GLY A 184 -1.18 21.43 -4.84
N PRO A 185 -1.44 22.69 -5.24
CA PRO A 185 -1.11 23.18 -6.58
C PRO A 185 0.39 23.47 -6.80
N GLU A 186 1.16 23.60 -5.74
CA GLU A 186 2.59 23.91 -5.81
C GLU A 186 3.45 22.69 -6.10
N ALA A 187 2.94 21.47 -5.79
CA ALA A 187 3.64 20.24 -6.06
C ALA A 187 3.58 19.87 -7.55
N THR A 188 4.72 19.49 -8.12
CA THR A 188 4.73 18.90 -9.47
C THR A 188 4.44 17.42 -9.36
N ILE A 189 3.36 16.94 -9.97
CA ILE A 189 2.91 15.56 -9.88
C ILE A 189 2.99 14.88 -11.25
N SER A 190 3.76 13.79 -11.32
CA SER A 190 3.73 12.81 -12.40
C SER A 190 3.06 11.54 -11.89
N ALA A 191 1.97 11.11 -12.51
CA ALA A 191 1.23 9.94 -12.05
C ALA A 191 0.78 9.06 -13.23
N PRO A 192 1.72 8.43 -13.96
CA PRO A 192 1.37 7.51 -15.02
C PRO A 192 0.65 6.28 -14.46
N ARG A 193 -0.35 5.81 -15.22
CA ARG A 193 -1.01 4.54 -14.94
C ARG A 193 -0.11 3.41 -15.43
N ARG A 194 0.10 2.42 -14.56
CA ARG A 194 0.87 1.20 -14.81
C ARG A 194 -0.01 -0.01 -14.62
N ASP A 195 0.37 -1.15 -15.18
CA ASP A 195 -0.26 -2.43 -14.89
C ASP A 195 0.72 -3.37 -14.17
N PHE A 196 0.22 -4.05 -13.16
CA PHE A 196 0.88 -5.16 -12.50
C PHE A 196 0.12 -6.45 -12.81
N ARG A 197 0.83 -7.51 -13.15
CA ARG A 197 0.24 -8.78 -13.54
C ARG A 197 0.49 -9.85 -12.48
N TRP A 198 -0.58 -10.24 -11.81
CA TRP A 198 -0.51 -11.26 -10.78
C TRP A 198 -0.96 -12.62 -11.29
N ARG A 199 -0.20 -13.67 -10.99
CA ARG A 199 -0.40 -15.00 -11.52
C ARG A 199 -0.75 -15.97 -10.42
N PHE A 200 -1.79 -16.79 -10.68
CA PHE A 200 -2.22 -17.87 -9.80
C PHE A 200 -2.56 -19.11 -10.61
N PRO A 201 -2.54 -20.32 -9.99
CA PRO A 201 -2.95 -21.55 -10.66
C PRO A 201 -4.38 -21.52 -11.17
N SER A 202 -5.31 -20.89 -10.42
CA SER A 202 -6.70 -20.71 -10.81
C SER A 202 -7.34 -19.50 -10.09
N ALA A 203 -8.55 -19.13 -10.49
CA ALA A 203 -9.34 -18.11 -9.82
C ALA A 203 -9.73 -18.53 -8.39
N GLU A 204 -10.08 -19.78 -8.19
CA GLU A 204 -10.42 -20.37 -6.88
C GLU A 204 -9.21 -20.31 -5.93
N HIS A 205 -8.02 -20.64 -6.43
CA HIS A 205 -6.78 -20.54 -5.65
C HIS A 205 -6.53 -19.11 -5.18
N GLN A 206 -6.78 -18.11 -6.03
CA GLN A 206 -6.61 -16.70 -5.67
C GLN A 206 -7.57 -16.28 -4.54
N VAL A 207 -8.84 -16.67 -4.62
CA VAL A 207 -9.83 -16.38 -3.56
C VAL A 207 -9.44 -17.06 -2.26
N GLU A 208 -9.01 -18.32 -2.28
CA GLU A 208 -8.52 -19.03 -1.10
C GLU A 208 -7.27 -18.34 -0.52
N PHE A 209 -6.30 -17.98 -1.36
CA PHE A 209 -5.09 -17.27 -0.98
C PHE A 209 -5.42 -15.93 -0.28
N PHE A 210 -6.35 -15.15 -0.83
CA PHE A 210 -6.74 -13.86 -0.25
C PHE A 210 -7.49 -14.04 1.07
N THR A 211 -8.42 -14.97 1.14
CA THR A 211 -9.17 -15.23 2.39
C THR A 211 -8.30 -15.84 3.48
N THR A 212 -7.15 -16.42 3.13
CA THR A 212 -6.18 -16.95 4.08
C THR A 212 -5.19 -15.88 4.54
N PHE A 213 -4.57 -15.14 3.62
CA PHE A 213 -3.39 -14.31 3.90
C PHE A 213 -3.64 -12.81 3.87
N TYR A 214 -4.62 -12.32 3.11
CA TYR A 214 -4.88 -10.89 2.98
C TYR A 214 -5.83 -10.41 4.08
N GLY A 215 -5.30 -9.60 5.01
CA GLY A 215 -6.01 -9.16 6.22
C GLY A 215 -7.46 -8.71 6.01
N PRO A 216 -7.75 -7.79 5.07
CA PRO A 216 -9.13 -7.34 4.83
C PRO A 216 -10.11 -8.46 4.47
N THR A 217 -9.75 -9.38 3.59
CA THR A 217 -10.62 -10.49 3.19
C THR A 217 -10.67 -11.59 4.25
N ASN A 218 -9.53 -11.88 4.90
CA ASN A 218 -9.47 -12.81 6.02
C ASN A 218 -10.40 -12.37 7.15
N ARG A 219 -10.32 -11.10 7.54
CA ARG A 219 -11.17 -10.54 8.59
C ARG A 219 -12.64 -10.49 8.19
N ALA A 220 -12.92 -10.16 6.93
CA ALA A 220 -14.29 -10.14 6.41
C ALA A 220 -14.95 -11.53 6.52
N VAL A 221 -14.30 -12.57 6.02
CA VAL A 221 -14.79 -13.94 6.10
C VAL A 221 -14.96 -14.42 7.54
N ALA A 222 -14.00 -14.09 8.42
CA ALA A 222 -14.09 -14.47 9.83
C ALA A 222 -15.22 -13.75 10.60
N THR A 223 -15.62 -12.56 10.15
CA THR A 223 -16.68 -11.77 10.81
C THR A 223 -18.09 -12.16 10.36
N LEU A 224 -18.21 -12.63 9.12
CA LEU A 224 -19.49 -13.07 8.54
C LEU A 224 -19.82 -14.50 9.00
N GLY A 225 -21.11 -14.79 9.20
CA GLY A 225 -21.55 -16.19 9.37
C GLY A 225 -21.29 -17.03 8.10
N ALA A 226 -21.35 -18.36 8.21
CA ALA A 226 -20.93 -19.29 7.16
C ALA A 226 -21.58 -19.01 5.79
N ASP A 227 -22.90 -18.77 5.77
CA ASP A 227 -23.64 -18.52 4.53
C ASP A 227 -23.18 -17.23 3.85
N ARG A 228 -23.10 -16.12 4.58
CA ARG A 228 -22.64 -14.83 4.04
C ARG A 228 -21.16 -14.84 3.65
N ALA A 229 -20.33 -15.59 4.36
CA ALA A 229 -18.93 -15.80 3.98
C ALA A 229 -18.83 -16.58 2.65
N ALA A 230 -19.69 -17.57 2.44
CA ALA A 230 -19.75 -18.30 1.17
C ALA A 230 -20.22 -17.40 0.01
N GLU A 231 -21.24 -16.58 0.24
CA GLU A 231 -21.70 -15.57 -0.73
C GLU A 231 -20.59 -14.59 -1.11
N LEU A 232 -19.88 -14.02 -0.12
CA LEU A 232 -18.75 -13.12 -0.36
C LEU A 232 -17.65 -13.79 -1.21
N LYS A 233 -17.30 -15.05 -0.89
CA LYS A 233 -16.29 -15.79 -1.67
C LYS A 233 -16.77 -16.03 -3.13
N ALA A 234 -18.03 -16.31 -3.34
CA ALA A 234 -18.60 -16.48 -4.68
C ALA A 234 -18.52 -15.16 -5.48
N GLU A 235 -18.91 -14.03 -4.87
CA GLU A 235 -18.79 -12.74 -5.53
C GLU A 235 -17.33 -12.33 -5.79
N MET A 236 -16.42 -12.62 -4.86
CA MET A 236 -14.98 -12.42 -5.10
C MET A 236 -14.50 -13.24 -6.29
N LEU A 237 -14.93 -14.48 -6.41
CA LEU A 237 -14.60 -15.35 -7.55
C LEU A 237 -15.09 -14.76 -8.87
N ASP A 238 -16.30 -14.21 -8.90
CA ASP A 238 -16.84 -13.54 -10.09
C ASP A 238 -16.03 -12.28 -10.45
N VAL A 239 -15.60 -11.50 -9.44
CA VAL A 239 -14.69 -10.36 -9.67
C VAL A 239 -13.38 -10.83 -10.26
N VAL A 240 -12.74 -11.83 -9.67
CA VAL A 240 -11.46 -12.40 -10.15
C VAL A 240 -11.57 -12.86 -11.61
N ARG A 241 -12.66 -13.57 -11.96
CA ARG A 241 -12.88 -14.06 -13.33
C ARG A 241 -13.06 -12.93 -14.35
N ARG A 242 -13.72 -11.82 -13.97
CA ARG A 242 -13.86 -10.63 -14.84
C ARG A 242 -12.55 -9.95 -15.16
N PHE A 243 -11.59 -9.98 -14.24
CA PHE A 243 -10.25 -9.37 -14.41
C PHE A 243 -9.19 -10.35 -14.92
N ASN A 244 -9.56 -11.61 -15.19
CA ASN A 244 -8.66 -12.61 -15.75
C ASN A 244 -8.38 -12.33 -17.24
N VAL A 245 -7.13 -12.25 -17.60
CA VAL A 245 -6.65 -12.04 -18.97
C VAL A 245 -5.74 -13.19 -19.47
N SER A 246 -5.77 -14.36 -18.80
CA SER A 246 -4.86 -15.48 -19.13
C SER A 246 -5.16 -16.12 -20.48
N GLY A 247 -6.43 -16.23 -20.85
CA GLY A 247 -6.87 -16.98 -22.04
C GLY A 247 -6.82 -18.50 -21.91
N ASP A 248 -6.48 -19.02 -20.71
CA ASP A 248 -6.45 -20.44 -20.38
C ASP A 248 -7.08 -20.73 -19.01
N ASN A 249 -6.87 -21.94 -18.47
CA ASN A 249 -7.41 -22.32 -17.16
C ASN A 249 -6.64 -21.72 -15.96
N THR A 250 -5.56 -21.00 -16.19
CA THR A 250 -4.84 -20.30 -15.14
C THR A 250 -5.46 -18.92 -14.86
N LEU A 251 -4.95 -18.23 -13.87
CA LEU A 251 -5.33 -16.85 -13.59
C LEU A 251 -4.17 -15.90 -13.84
N LEU A 252 -4.39 -14.93 -14.72
CA LEU A 252 -3.55 -13.76 -14.90
C LEU A 252 -4.38 -12.51 -14.63
N LEU A 253 -4.29 -11.98 -13.41
CA LEU A 253 -4.96 -10.73 -13.05
C LEU A 253 -4.17 -9.53 -13.55
N ARG A 254 -4.86 -8.66 -14.28
CA ARG A 254 -4.36 -7.33 -14.58
C ARG A 254 -4.83 -6.37 -13.48
N MET A 255 -3.88 -5.72 -12.82
CA MET A 255 -4.12 -4.80 -11.70
C MET A 255 -3.51 -3.45 -12.03
N ASP A 256 -4.35 -2.45 -12.27
CA ASP A 256 -3.88 -1.11 -12.61
C ASP A 256 -3.60 -0.29 -11.34
N TYR A 257 -2.50 0.47 -11.35
CA TYR A 257 -2.11 1.39 -10.28
C TYR A 257 -1.57 2.69 -10.85
N LEU A 258 -1.55 3.74 -10.04
CA LEU A 258 -0.77 4.94 -10.32
C LEU A 258 0.61 4.81 -9.69
N GLU A 259 1.64 5.02 -10.50
CA GLU A 259 3.01 5.29 -10.07
C GLU A 259 3.14 6.80 -9.93
N ALA A 260 2.91 7.31 -8.72
CA ALA A 260 2.86 8.74 -8.47
C ALA A 260 4.20 9.23 -7.93
N ILE A 261 4.76 10.25 -8.58
CA ILE A 261 5.95 10.96 -8.12
C ILE A 261 5.56 12.41 -7.90
N ILE A 262 5.68 12.86 -6.66
CA ILE A 262 5.34 14.21 -6.22
C ILE A 262 6.65 14.91 -5.85
N HIS A 263 7.01 15.95 -6.58
CA HIS A 263 8.15 16.81 -6.25
C HIS A 263 7.69 17.96 -5.37
N LYS A 264 8.26 18.03 -4.17
CA LYS A 264 8.05 19.15 -3.27
C LYS A 264 8.88 20.35 -3.77
N PRO A 265 8.29 21.57 -3.92
CA PRO A 265 9.03 22.72 -4.35
C PRO A 265 10.28 22.95 -3.49
N ALA A 266 11.38 23.37 -4.12
CA ALA A 266 12.50 23.93 -3.39
C ALA A 266 12.03 25.27 -2.78
N THR A 267 12.34 25.51 -1.51
CA THR A 267 12.14 26.84 -0.91
C THR A 267 12.88 27.88 -1.75
N GLN A 268 12.19 28.93 -2.20
CA GLN A 268 12.81 30.09 -2.82
C GLN A 268 13.68 30.83 -1.82
#